data_1ac69cd9391c38de0e066c773803597f
#
_entry.id   1ac69cd9391c38de0e066c773803597f
#
_cell.length_a   1.000
_cell.length_b   1.000
_cell.length_c   1.000
_cell.angle_alpha   90.00
_cell.angle_beta   90.00
_cell.angle_gamma   90.00
#
_symmetry.space_group_name_H-M   'P 1'
#
loop_
_entity.id
_entity.type
_entity.pdbx_description
1 polymer ?
#
loop_
_entity_poly.entity_id
_entity_poly.type
_entity_poly.pdbx_seq_one_letter_code
_entity_poly.pdbx_strand_id
1 'polypeptide(L)'
;MKSWLEPFSPEFAGVIDKALSEGGRSQPKVAVFDADGTLWDGDIGEAFLRWLIAARKLKNVDYYRDLYAEYEAMVEEDRVRAYSHATQLMAGLPLAEVQAWSAQYAYSWPNYRPAMRELAVGLRGEGVETWIVSASNHWTVNEAGPRAGIPRDCCLGIQTEVVDRVLTDRLVLPITCSQGKVDAVRKHICSKPLLVFGDSMGDFEMLCLARHGMIVQQHGHLKGELLGHAAEREWPVHVF
;
A
#
# COMPACT_ATOMS: atom_id res chain seq x y z
N MET A 1 -23.55 -6.19 -14.84
CA MET A 1 -22.43 -6.04 -13.90
C MET A 1 -21.15 -6.18 -14.72
N LYS A 2 -20.13 -5.39 -14.45
CA LYS A 2 -18.84 -5.41 -15.17
C LYS A 2 -18.09 -6.69 -14.82
N SER A 3 -17.48 -7.37 -15.80
CA SER A 3 -16.84 -8.70 -15.58
C SER A 3 -15.74 -8.66 -14.51
N TRP A 4 -15.01 -7.56 -14.41
CA TRP A 4 -13.98 -7.39 -13.38
C TRP A 4 -14.53 -7.18 -11.96
N LEU A 5 -15.86 -7.09 -11.76
CA LEU A 5 -16.53 -7.10 -10.45
C LEU A 5 -17.06 -8.48 -10.04
N GLU A 6 -17.11 -9.43 -10.96
CA GLU A 6 -17.64 -10.78 -10.67
C GLU A 6 -16.91 -11.53 -9.55
N PRO A 7 -15.57 -11.37 -9.35
CA PRO A 7 -14.88 -12.05 -8.26
C PRO A 7 -15.27 -11.57 -6.86
N PHE A 8 -15.91 -10.40 -6.74
CA PHE A 8 -16.20 -9.76 -5.44
C PHE A 8 -17.59 -10.13 -4.92
N SER A 9 -17.78 -10.00 -3.59
CA SER A 9 -19.11 -10.15 -2.98
C SER A 9 -20.12 -9.18 -3.63
N PRO A 10 -21.40 -9.56 -3.75
CA PRO A 10 -22.41 -8.69 -4.39
C PRO A 10 -22.53 -7.30 -3.76
N GLU A 11 -22.37 -7.21 -2.44
CA GLU A 11 -22.40 -5.94 -1.71
C GLU A 11 -21.19 -5.06 -2.11
N PHE A 12 -19.99 -5.63 -2.07
CA PHE A 12 -18.74 -4.94 -2.43
C PHE A 12 -18.79 -4.44 -3.88
N ALA A 13 -19.18 -5.30 -4.81
CA ALA A 13 -19.32 -4.96 -6.23
C ALA A 13 -20.42 -3.91 -6.45
N GLY A 14 -21.53 -4.00 -5.72
CA GLY A 14 -22.64 -3.06 -5.81
C GLY A 14 -22.27 -1.64 -5.38
N VAL A 15 -21.48 -1.49 -4.32
CA VAL A 15 -20.99 -0.17 -3.89
C VAL A 15 -20.07 0.45 -4.94
N ILE A 16 -19.19 -0.34 -5.56
CA ILE A 16 -18.30 0.16 -6.62
C ILE A 16 -19.11 0.62 -7.85
N ASP A 17 -20.05 -0.20 -8.32
CA ASP A 17 -20.88 0.11 -9.49
C ASP A 17 -21.73 1.37 -9.26
N LYS A 18 -22.30 1.51 -8.05
CA LYS A 18 -23.00 2.72 -7.61
C LYS A 18 -22.06 3.94 -7.60
N ALA A 19 -20.89 3.82 -6.98
CA ALA A 19 -19.90 4.90 -6.90
C ALA A 19 -19.47 5.38 -8.30
N LEU A 20 -19.30 4.47 -9.26
CA LEU A 20 -18.96 4.82 -10.64
C LEU A 20 -20.08 5.63 -11.34
N SER A 21 -21.34 5.37 -10.98
CA SER A 21 -22.49 6.11 -11.51
C SER A 21 -22.71 7.47 -10.82
N GLU A 22 -22.13 7.65 -9.62
CA GLU A 22 -22.20 8.89 -8.86
C GLU A 22 -21.20 9.94 -9.39
N GLY A 23 -21.56 11.19 -9.29
CA GLY A 23 -20.69 12.33 -9.61
C GLY A 23 -20.79 12.81 -11.06
N GLY A 24 -20.89 14.14 -11.20
CA GLY A 24 -20.82 14.81 -12.49
C GLY A 24 -19.43 14.71 -13.11
N ARG A 25 -19.34 14.96 -14.43
CA ARG A 25 -18.09 14.94 -15.22
C ARG A 25 -17.05 15.99 -14.83
N SER A 26 -17.27 16.77 -13.77
CA SER A 26 -16.48 17.97 -13.45
C SER A 26 -15.31 17.74 -12.48
N GLN A 27 -15.24 16.61 -11.78
CA GLN A 27 -14.10 16.31 -10.90
C GLN A 27 -13.51 14.94 -11.23
N PRO A 28 -12.18 14.80 -11.23
CA PRO A 28 -11.54 13.50 -11.42
C PRO A 28 -11.97 12.54 -10.32
N LYS A 29 -12.40 11.34 -10.71
CA LYS A 29 -12.67 10.25 -9.78
C LYS A 29 -11.35 9.60 -9.40
N VAL A 30 -11.14 9.36 -8.11
CA VAL A 30 -9.90 8.76 -7.59
C VAL A 30 -10.24 7.55 -6.73
N ALA A 31 -9.49 6.48 -6.91
CA ALA A 31 -9.47 5.32 -6.03
C ALA A 31 -8.07 5.16 -5.43
N VAL A 32 -7.99 5.00 -4.12
CA VAL A 32 -6.73 4.81 -3.40
C VAL A 32 -6.72 3.43 -2.79
N PHE A 33 -5.63 2.73 -2.94
CA PHE A 33 -5.42 1.40 -2.42
C PHE A 33 -4.30 1.42 -1.38
N ASP A 34 -4.53 0.78 -0.25
CA ASP A 34 -3.44 0.20 0.48
C ASP A 34 -2.83 -0.95 -0.33
N ALA A 35 -1.63 -1.39 0.01
CA ALA A 35 -0.90 -2.38 -0.75
C ALA A 35 -0.90 -3.77 -0.09
N ASP A 36 -0.23 -3.88 1.05
CA ASP A 36 0.04 -5.12 1.77
C ASP A 36 -1.23 -5.64 2.48
N GLY A 37 -1.67 -6.86 2.14
CA GLY A 37 -2.97 -7.37 2.59
C GLY A 37 -4.15 -6.93 1.73
N THR A 38 -3.99 -5.90 0.90
CA THR A 38 -5.03 -5.34 0.02
C THR A 38 -4.83 -5.77 -1.45
N LEU A 39 -3.80 -5.25 -2.14
CA LEU A 39 -3.49 -5.58 -3.53
C LEU A 39 -2.80 -6.93 -3.70
N TRP A 40 -2.13 -7.39 -2.68
CA TRP A 40 -1.50 -8.69 -2.58
C TRP A 40 -1.60 -9.24 -1.17
N ASP A 41 -1.42 -10.53 -1.03
CA ASP A 41 -1.34 -11.19 0.28
C ASP A 41 0.06 -11.09 0.86
N GLY A 42 0.15 -10.90 2.18
CA GLY A 42 1.40 -10.68 2.90
C GLY A 42 1.94 -9.24 2.76
N ASP A 43 3.13 -9.02 3.30
CA ASP A 43 3.83 -7.74 3.33
C ASP A 43 5.10 -7.82 2.47
N ILE A 44 5.08 -7.14 1.29
CA ILE A 44 6.20 -7.15 0.36
C ILE A 44 7.38 -6.33 0.87
N GLY A 45 7.12 -5.28 1.65
CA GLY A 45 8.15 -4.41 2.21
C GLY A 45 8.94 -5.12 3.30
N GLU A 46 8.24 -5.80 4.21
CA GLU A 46 8.85 -6.63 5.24
C GLU A 46 9.65 -7.81 4.65
N ALA A 47 9.05 -8.52 3.71
CA ALA A 47 9.71 -9.63 3.04
C ALA A 47 10.96 -9.17 2.26
N PHE A 48 10.95 -7.99 1.65
CA PHE A 48 12.12 -7.38 1.02
C PHE A 48 13.19 -7.02 2.06
N LEU A 49 12.81 -6.47 3.22
CA LEU A 49 13.75 -6.21 4.32
C LEU A 49 14.43 -7.50 4.78
N ARG A 50 13.67 -8.57 5.02
CA ARG A 50 14.23 -9.89 5.37
C ARG A 50 15.23 -10.38 4.34
N TRP A 51 14.91 -10.22 3.06
CA TRP A 51 15.81 -10.59 1.97
C TRP A 51 17.09 -9.75 1.97
N LEU A 52 17.00 -8.41 2.15
CA LEU A 52 18.17 -7.52 2.24
C LEU A 52 19.10 -7.93 3.39
N ILE A 53 18.54 -8.27 4.56
CA ILE A 53 19.30 -8.73 5.73
C ILE A 53 19.97 -10.07 5.42
N ALA A 54 19.21 -11.07 4.95
CA ALA A 54 19.72 -12.41 4.67
C ALA A 54 20.81 -12.42 3.58
N ALA A 55 20.64 -11.59 2.55
CA ALA A 55 21.61 -11.42 1.46
C ALA A 55 22.78 -10.47 1.82
N ARG A 56 22.82 -9.95 3.05
CA ARG A 56 23.82 -8.99 3.55
C ARG A 56 24.02 -7.79 2.63
N LYS A 57 22.92 -7.20 2.16
CA LYS A 57 22.94 -6.05 1.24
C LYS A 57 23.04 -4.71 1.96
N LEU A 58 22.65 -4.62 3.21
CA LEU A 58 22.68 -3.39 4.00
C LEU A 58 24.14 -3.00 4.33
N LYS A 59 24.45 -1.70 4.34
CA LYS A 59 25.84 -1.24 4.49
C LYS A 59 26.17 -0.78 5.92
N ASN A 60 25.31 -0.01 6.52
CA ASN A 60 25.58 0.68 7.80
C ASN A 60 24.92 -0.03 8.97
N VAL A 61 25.01 -1.36 9.00
CA VAL A 61 24.38 -2.20 10.02
C VAL A 61 25.35 -3.17 10.65
N ASP A 62 25.08 -3.56 11.87
CA ASP A 62 25.81 -4.62 12.56
C ASP A 62 25.10 -5.97 12.38
N TYR A 63 25.64 -6.82 11.51
CA TYR A 63 25.10 -8.15 11.23
C TYR A 63 25.33 -9.19 12.35
N TYR A 64 25.97 -8.82 13.46
CA TYR A 64 26.00 -9.65 14.65
C TYR A 64 24.73 -9.50 15.51
N ARG A 65 23.94 -8.45 15.26
CA ARG A 65 22.61 -8.25 15.85
C ARG A 65 21.56 -8.94 15.02
N ASP A 66 20.44 -9.29 15.63
CA ASP A 66 19.26 -9.75 14.91
C ASP A 66 18.40 -8.53 14.49
N LEU A 67 18.76 -7.96 13.36
CA LEU A 67 18.12 -6.75 12.81
C LEU A 67 16.62 -6.95 12.57
N TYR A 68 16.23 -8.20 12.25
CA TYR A 68 14.83 -8.47 11.98
C TYR A 68 14.02 -8.57 13.29
N ALA A 69 14.54 -9.25 14.30
CA ALA A 69 13.90 -9.29 15.62
C ALA A 69 13.80 -7.89 16.26
N GLU A 70 14.79 -7.01 16.05
CA GLU A 70 14.72 -5.62 16.47
C GLU A 70 13.61 -4.85 15.76
N TYR A 71 13.45 -5.07 14.46
CA TYR A 71 12.33 -4.49 13.70
C TYR A 71 10.98 -4.99 14.22
N GLU A 72 10.81 -6.31 14.44
CA GLU A 72 9.57 -6.88 14.98
C GLU A 72 9.23 -6.28 16.37
N ALA A 73 10.22 -6.15 17.25
CA ALA A 73 10.03 -5.51 18.55
C ALA A 73 9.55 -4.05 18.42
N MET A 74 10.11 -3.29 17.46
CA MET A 74 9.64 -1.94 17.18
C MET A 74 8.21 -1.90 16.64
N VAL A 75 7.79 -2.88 15.83
CA VAL A 75 6.40 -2.96 15.29
C VAL A 75 5.38 -3.07 16.42
N GLU A 76 5.70 -3.83 17.47
CA GLU A 76 4.83 -3.97 18.65
C GLU A 76 4.74 -2.67 19.48
N GLU A 77 5.79 -1.85 19.50
CA GLU A 77 5.84 -0.60 20.26
C GLU A 77 5.27 0.59 19.47
N ASP A 78 5.75 0.78 18.24
CA ASP A 78 5.44 1.93 17.38
C ASP A 78 5.65 1.58 15.91
N ARG A 79 4.56 1.28 15.22
CA ARG A 79 4.56 0.90 13.79
C ARG A 79 5.13 1.99 12.88
N VAL A 80 4.83 3.25 13.15
CA VAL A 80 5.33 4.37 12.33
C VAL A 80 6.85 4.42 12.40
N ARG A 81 7.39 4.29 13.62
CA ARG A 81 8.84 4.23 13.86
C ARG A 81 9.45 2.99 13.19
N ALA A 82 8.84 1.82 13.36
CA ALA A 82 9.35 0.55 12.81
C ALA A 82 9.45 0.58 11.27
N TYR A 83 8.37 0.98 10.59
CA TYR A 83 8.34 1.03 9.13
C TYR A 83 9.28 2.11 8.56
N SER A 84 9.39 3.23 9.27
CA SER A 84 10.39 4.27 8.96
C SER A 84 11.80 3.73 9.11
N HIS A 85 12.10 3.03 10.22
CA HIS A 85 13.40 2.41 10.48
C HIS A 85 13.76 1.36 9.42
N ALA A 86 12.82 0.49 9.04
CA ALA A 86 13.04 -0.49 7.96
C ALA A 86 13.50 0.17 6.66
N THR A 87 12.93 1.34 6.32
CA THR A 87 13.34 2.12 5.15
C THR A 87 14.70 2.78 5.35
N GLN A 88 14.99 3.30 6.55
CA GLN A 88 16.27 3.93 6.91
C GLN A 88 17.45 2.95 6.92
N LEU A 89 17.22 1.66 7.18
CA LEU A 89 18.25 0.63 7.11
C LEU A 89 18.90 0.52 5.71
N MET A 90 18.24 1.01 4.67
CA MET A 90 18.80 1.08 3.31
C MET A 90 19.76 2.27 3.09
N ALA A 91 20.02 3.10 4.12
CA ALA A 91 20.94 4.24 4.01
C ALA A 91 22.33 3.80 3.57
N GLY A 92 22.94 4.58 2.68
CA GLY A 92 24.25 4.28 2.08
C GLY A 92 24.18 3.36 0.85
N LEU A 93 23.03 2.82 0.48
CA LEU A 93 22.85 2.04 -0.74
C LEU A 93 22.71 2.94 -1.97
N PRO A 94 23.34 2.57 -3.11
CA PRO A 94 23.08 3.25 -4.37
C PRO A 94 21.63 3.08 -4.81
N LEU A 95 20.98 4.16 -5.21
CA LEU A 95 19.59 4.15 -5.68
C LEU A 95 19.35 3.10 -6.79
N ALA A 96 20.27 3.03 -7.76
CA ALA A 96 20.13 2.10 -8.87
C ALA A 96 20.13 0.61 -8.43
N GLU A 97 20.90 0.27 -7.38
CA GLU A 97 20.91 -1.09 -6.82
C GLU A 97 19.59 -1.40 -6.13
N VAL A 98 19.09 -0.47 -5.28
CA VAL A 98 17.81 -0.63 -4.60
C VAL A 98 16.67 -0.77 -5.60
N GLN A 99 16.62 0.06 -6.63
CA GLN A 99 15.63 -0.05 -7.71
C GLN A 99 15.70 -1.39 -8.44
N ALA A 100 16.90 -1.84 -8.80
CA ALA A 100 17.07 -3.13 -9.49
C ALA A 100 16.64 -4.32 -8.62
N TRP A 101 16.99 -4.33 -7.33
CA TRP A 101 16.57 -5.36 -6.40
C TRP A 101 15.06 -5.32 -6.13
N SER A 102 14.48 -4.12 -5.96
CA SER A 102 13.04 -3.94 -5.80
C SER A 102 12.28 -4.44 -7.02
N ALA A 103 12.76 -4.14 -8.23
CA ALA A 103 12.15 -4.62 -9.47
C ALA A 103 12.20 -6.15 -9.57
N GLN A 104 13.35 -6.76 -9.28
CA GLN A 104 13.51 -8.20 -9.26
C GLN A 104 12.58 -8.85 -8.21
N TYR A 105 12.53 -8.28 -7.01
CA TYR A 105 11.73 -8.79 -5.90
C TYR A 105 10.23 -8.68 -6.21
N ALA A 106 9.77 -7.51 -6.65
CA ALA A 106 8.39 -7.30 -7.06
C ALA A 106 7.99 -8.21 -8.24
N TYR A 107 8.89 -8.46 -9.18
CA TYR A 107 8.64 -9.40 -10.30
C TYR A 107 8.42 -10.83 -9.80
N SER A 108 9.20 -11.28 -8.83
CA SER A 108 9.14 -12.65 -8.30
C SER A 108 8.11 -12.84 -7.17
N TRP A 109 7.47 -11.77 -6.69
CA TRP A 109 6.46 -11.84 -5.64
C TRP A 109 5.26 -12.69 -6.08
N PRO A 110 4.94 -13.79 -5.37
CA PRO A 110 3.95 -14.75 -5.87
C PRO A 110 2.50 -14.39 -5.51
N ASN A 111 2.32 -13.47 -4.56
CA ASN A 111 1.04 -13.34 -3.85
C ASN A 111 0.17 -12.17 -4.35
N TYR A 112 0.41 -11.65 -5.56
CA TYR A 112 -0.51 -10.67 -6.16
C TYR A 112 -1.92 -11.25 -6.28
N ARG A 113 -2.94 -10.44 -5.95
CA ARG A 113 -4.35 -10.81 -6.11
C ARG A 113 -4.83 -10.45 -7.52
N PRO A 114 -5.09 -11.45 -8.39
CA PRO A 114 -5.53 -11.16 -9.77
C PRO A 114 -6.82 -10.34 -9.80
N ALA A 115 -7.78 -10.62 -8.92
CA ALA A 115 -9.04 -9.88 -8.84
C ALA A 115 -8.81 -8.38 -8.51
N MET A 116 -7.91 -8.07 -7.59
CA MET A 116 -7.59 -6.67 -7.25
C MET A 116 -6.86 -5.95 -8.39
N ARG A 117 -6.01 -6.66 -9.12
CA ARG A 117 -5.39 -6.13 -10.35
C ARG A 117 -6.44 -5.82 -11.41
N GLU A 118 -7.37 -6.73 -11.66
CA GLU A 118 -8.47 -6.53 -12.62
C GLU A 118 -9.38 -5.39 -12.20
N LEU A 119 -9.65 -5.26 -10.89
CA LEU A 119 -10.38 -4.12 -10.32
C LEU A 119 -9.66 -2.79 -10.60
N ALA A 120 -8.37 -2.69 -10.32
CA ALA A 120 -7.60 -1.47 -10.55
C ALA A 120 -7.57 -1.08 -12.04
N VAL A 121 -7.36 -2.07 -12.92
CA VAL A 121 -7.39 -1.87 -14.38
C VAL A 121 -8.80 -1.49 -14.86
N GLY A 122 -9.84 -2.15 -14.35
CA GLY A 122 -11.23 -1.86 -14.67
C GLY A 122 -11.65 -0.45 -14.26
N LEU A 123 -11.30 -0.02 -13.04
CA LEU A 123 -11.55 1.35 -12.57
C LEU A 123 -10.87 2.39 -13.47
N ARG A 124 -9.63 2.15 -13.88
CA ARG A 124 -8.93 3.04 -14.83
C ARG A 124 -9.60 3.07 -16.19
N GLY A 125 -10.12 1.95 -16.67
CA GLY A 125 -10.93 1.88 -17.88
C GLY A 125 -12.21 2.71 -17.82
N GLU A 126 -12.75 2.94 -16.62
CA GLU A 126 -13.89 3.83 -16.35
C GLU A 126 -13.48 5.30 -16.10
N GLY A 127 -12.21 5.64 -16.30
CA GLY A 127 -11.69 6.99 -16.09
C GLY A 127 -11.44 7.35 -14.63
N VAL A 128 -11.29 6.37 -13.74
CA VAL A 128 -10.90 6.58 -12.35
C VAL A 128 -9.38 6.54 -12.24
N GLU A 129 -8.79 7.57 -11.67
CA GLU A 129 -7.36 7.60 -11.34
C GLU A 129 -7.11 6.67 -10.16
N THR A 130 -6.10 5.79 -10.25
CA THR A 130 -5.81 4.79 -9.21
C THR A 130 -4.45 5.04 -8.60
N TRP A 131 -4.38 5.02 -7.26
CA TRP A 131 -3.17 5.27 -6.48
C TRP A 131 -2.92 4.16 -5.47
N ILE A 132 -1.64 3.94 -5.14
CA ILE A 132 -1.21 3.17 -3.96
C ILE A 132 -0.69 4.14 -2.91
N VAL A 133 -1.11 3.94 -1.65
CA VAL A 133 -0.53 4.60 -0.47
C VAL A 133 -0.23 3.54 0.58
N SER A 134 1.03 3.16 0.71
CA SER A 134 1.51 2.03 1.50
C SER A 134 2.51 2.44 2.57
N ALA A 135 2.51 1.73 3.69
CA ALA A 135 3.52 1.85 4.74
C ALA A 135 4.83 1.10 4.44
N SER A 136 4.88 0.37 3.33
CA SER A 136 6.11 -0.24 2.83
C SER A 136 7.05 0.78 2.17
N ASN A 137 8.33 0.40 2.00
CA ASN A 137 9.29 1.27 1.34
C ASN A 137 8.87 1.59 -0.11
N HIS A 138 9.06 2.83 -0.51
CA HIS A 138 8.62 3.36 -1.80
C HIS A 138 9.16 2.58 -3.01
N TRP A 139 10.43 2.20 -2.98
CA TRP A 139 11.07 1.57 -4.15
C TRP A 139 10.43 0.22 -4.47
N THR A 140 10.12 -0.59 -3.46
CA THR A 140 9.43 -1.87 -3.65
C THR A 140 7.98 -1.66 -4.10
N VAL A 141 7.24 -0.73 -3.46
CA VAL A 141 5.86 -0.41 -3.84
C VAL A 141 5.78 0.15 -5.26
N ASN A 142 6.73 1.00 -5.65
CA ASN A 142 6.79 1.61 -6.97
C ASN A 142 7.01 0.57 -8.09
N GLU A 143 7.78 -0.47 -7.83
CA GLU A 143 7.99 -1.57 -8.77
C GLU A 143 6.83 -2.60 -8.74
N ALA A 144 6.15 -2.77 -7.61
CA ALA A 144 5.01 -3.67 -7.46
C ALA A 144 3.73 -3.11 -8.08
N GLY A 145 3.52 -1.79 -8.04
CA GLY A 145 2.31 -1.12 -8.54
C GLY A 145 1.90 -1.52 -9.96
N PRO A 146 2.79 -1.50 -10.97
CA PRO A 146 2.47 -1.94 -12.34
C PRO A 146 1.99 -3.39 -12.42
N ARG A 147 2.46 -4.26 -11.54
CA ARG A 147 2.02 -5.66 -11.42
C ARG A 147 0.60 -5.75 -10.89
N ALA A 148 0.20 -4.82 -10.02
CA ALA A 148 -1.14 -4.67 -9.51
C ALA A 148 -2.05 -3.79 -10.42
N GLY A 149 -1.58 -3.37 -11.60
CA GLY A 149 -2.36 -2.58 -12.55
C GLY A 149 -2.37 -1.07 -12.27
N ILE A 150 -1.51 -0.57 -11.39
CA ILE A 150 -1.40 0.85 -11.00
C ILE A 150 -0.07 1.42 -11.50
N PRO A 151 -0.04 2.60 -12.15
CA PRO A 151 1.19 3.19 -12.68
C PRO A 151 2.20 3.53 -11.58
N ARG A 152 3.51 3.46 -11.91
CA ARG A 152 4.58 3.82 -10.97
C ARG A 152 4.40 5.20 -10.36
N ASP A 153 4.08 6.20 -11.17
CA ASP A 153 3.93 7.59 -10.73
C ASP A 153 2.75 7.79 -9.76
N CYS A 154 1.88 6.78 -9.64
CA CYS A 154 0.75 6.76 -8.71
C CYS A 154 1.03 5.85 -7.49
N CYS A 155 2.28 5.52 -7.18
CA CYS A 155 2.66 4.69 -6.05
C CYS A 155 3.40 5.49 -5.00
N LEU A 156 2.84 5.56 -3.80
CA LEU A 156 3.42 6.26 -2.65
C LEU A 156 3.76 5.25 -1.56
N GLY A 157 4.99 5.30 -1.08
CA GLY A 157 5.49 4.52 0.05
C GLY A 157 6.44 5.36 0.89
N ILE A 158 6.93 4.83 1.99
CA ILE A 158 7.91 5.50 2.85
C ILE A 158 9.22 5.66 2.08
N GLN A 159 9.77 6.88 2.07
CA GLN A 159 11.01 7.22 1.37
C GLN A 159 12.02 7.84 2.31
N THR A 160 13.30 7.67 1.96
CA THR A 160 14.38 8.54 2.44
C THR A 160 14.88 9.44 1.32
N GLU A 161 15.51 10.57 1.68
CA GLU A 161 16.14 11.45 0.71
C GLU A 161 17.25 10.71 -0.05
N VAL A 162 17.40 11.07 -1.31
CA VAL A 162 18.48 10.59 -2.17
C VAL A 162 19.42 11.75 -2.45
N VAL A 163 20.69 11.60 -2.05
CA VAL A 163 21.76 12.59 -2.31
C VAL A 163 22.85 11.90 -3.11
N ASP A 164 23.29 12.51 -4.18
CA ASP A 164 24.33 11.97 -5.09
C ASP A 164 24.07 10.51 -5.52
N ARG A 165 22.78 10.19 -5.77
CA ARG A 165 22.30 8.85 -6.13
C ARG A 165 22.48 7.77 -5.05
N VAL A 166 22.61 8.16 -3.80
CA VAL A 166 22.72 7.30 -2.63
C VAL A 166 21.57 7.61 -1.67
N LEU A 167 20.95 6.56 -1.12
CA LEU A 167 19.92 6.71 -0.11
C LEU A 167 20.53 7.24 1.19
N THR A 168 19.85 8.18 1.82
CA THR A 168 20.20 8.68 3.17
C THR A 168 19.29 8.05 4.22
N ASP A 169 19.53 8.35 5.49
CA ASP A 169 18.63 8.00 6.61
C ASP A 169 17.56 9.08 6.89
N ARG A 170 17.57 10.20 6.13
CA ARG A 170 16.59 11.27 6.30
C ARG A 170 15.28 10.92 5.60
N LEU A 171 14.22 10.83 6.40
CA LEU A 171 12.88 10.51 5.91
C LEU A 171 12.25 11.68 5.12
N VAL A 172 11.56 11.35 4.05
CA VAL A 172 10.73 12.28 3.27
C VAL A 172 9.32 12.26 3.82
N LEU A 173 8.81 13.40 4.24
CA LEU A 173 7.46 13.53 4.79
C LEU A 173 6.39 13.73 3.70
N PRO A 174 5.17 13.23 3.91
CA PRO A 174 4.69 12.49 5.09
C PRO A 174 5.13 11.02 5.09
N ILE A 175 5.19 10.41 6.28
CA ILE A 175 5.38 8.96 6.43
C ILE A 175 4.03 8.30 6.14
N THR A 176 3.95 7.46 5.14
CA THR A 176 2.70 6.86 4.61
C THR A 176 2.16 5.72 5.49
N CYS A 177 1.99 5.99 6.78
CA CYS A 177 1.43 5.10 7.79
C CYS A 177 0.36 5.84 8.59
N SER A 178 -0.77 5.22 8.88
CA SER A 178 -1.88 5.79 9.66
C SER A 178 -2.29 7.18 9.16
N GLN A 179 -2.30 8.22 10.01
CA GLN A 179 -2.60 9.60 9.63
C GLN A 179 -1.72 10.10 8.46
N GLY A 180 -0.48 9.65 8.38
CA GLY A 180 0.42 10.01 7.28
C GLY A 180 -0.04 9.53 5.89
N LYS A 181 -0.87 8.49 5.81
CA LYS A 181 -1.54 8.10 4.55
C LYS A 181 -2.51 9.20 4.09
N VAL A 182 -3.29 9.78 5.00
CA VAL A 182 -4.18 10.92 4.72
C VAL A 182 -3.38 12.13 4.24
N ASP A 183 -2.27 12.43 4.90
CA ASP A 183 -1.43 13.56 4.55
C ASP A 183 -0.76 13.37 3.17
N ALA A 184 -0.39 12.13 2.83
CA ALA A 184 0.11 11.78 1.50
C ALA A 184 -0.98 11.95 0.43
N VAL A 185 -2.20 11.47 0.67
CA VAL A 185 -3.34 11.69 -0.22
C VAL A 185 -3.56 13.17 -0.45
N ARG A 186 -3.62 13.99 0.60
CA ARG A 186 -3.83 15.44 0.50
C ARG A 186 -2.70 16.17 -0.24
N LYS A 187 -1.47 15.70 -0.10
CA LYS A 187 -0.29 16.30 -0.74
C LYS A 187 -0.20 15.98 -2.22
N HIS A 188 -0.54 14.75 -2.62
CA HIS A 188 -0.25 14.24 -3.96
C HIS A 188 -1.50 14.06 -4.84
N ILE A 189 -2.68 13.98 -4.24
CA ILE A 189 -3.94 13.70 -4.93
C ILE A 189 -4.86 14.91 -4.82
N CYS A 190 -5.20 15.52 -5.98
CA CYS A 190 -5.91 16.79 -6.03
C CYS A 190 -7.39 16.72 -5.66
N SER A 191 -7.96 15.53 -5.45
CA SER A 191 -9.38 15.37 -5.15
C SER A 191 -9.63 14.40 -4.01
N LYS A 192 -10.79 14.56 -3.34
CA LYS A 192 -11.24 13.60 -2.32
C LYS A 192 -11.45 12.23 -2.97
N PRO A 193 -10.86 11.15 -2.44
CA PRO A 193 -11.04 9.82 -3.01
C PRO A 193 -12.51 9.39 -3.02
N LEU A 194 -12.94 8.86 -4.17
CA LEU A 194 -14.24 8.22 -4.32
C LEU A 194 -14.26 6.88 -3.59
N LEU A 195 -13.22 6.08 -3.79
CA LEU A 195 -13.04 4.76 -3.21
C LEU A 195 -11.70 4.70 -2.48
N VAL A 196 -11.65 4.09 -1.30
CA VAL A 196 -10.41 3.72 -0.62
C VAL A 196 -10.51 2.28 -0.20
N PHE A 197 -9.48 1.50 -0.53
CA PHE A 197 -9.36 0.08 -0.20
C PHE A 197 -8.28 -0.11 0.85
N GLY A 198 -8.57 -0.88 1.90
CA GLY A 198 -7.63 -1.18 2.96
C GLY A 198 -8.00 -2.44 3.72
N ASP A 199 -7.04 -2.98 4.48
CA ASP A 199 -7.19 -4.25 5.18
C ASP A 199 -6.99 -4.15 6.69
N SER A 200 -6.48 -3.05 7.21
CA SER A 200 -6.03 -2.93 8.61
C SER A 200 -6.36 -1.59 9.25
N MET A 201 -6.18 -1.51 10.58
CA MET A 201 -6.31 -0.25 11.33
C MET A 201 -5.29 0.81 10.88
N GLY A 202 -4.19 0.41 10.24
CA GLY A 202 -3.25 1.35 9.61
C GLY A 202 -3.84 2.16 8.45
N ASP A 203 -5.01 1.73 7.93
CA ASP A 203 -5.74 2.38 6.83
C ASP A 203 -6.95 3.16 7.29
N PHE A 204 -7.30 3.06 8.58
CA PHE A 204 -8.57 3.56 9.10
C PHE A 204 -8.81 5.04 8.77
N GLU A 205 -7.84 5.90 9.01
CA GLU A 205 -7.93 7.33 8.73
C GLU A 205 -8.09 7.60 7.22
N MET A 206 -7.39 6.83 6.37
CA MET A 206 -7.50 6.93 4.92
C MET A 206 -8.85 6.43 4.42
N LEU A 207 -9.38 5.34 4.99
CA LEU A 207 -10.73 4.85 4.73
C LEU A 207 -11.79 5.88 5.11
N CYS A 208 -11.64 6.57 6.25
CA CYS A 208 -12.53 7.65 6.68
C CYS A 208 -12.50 8.88 5.74
N LEU A 209 -11.40 9.10 5.02
CA LEU A 209 -11.29 10.18 4.06
C LEU A 209 -12.15 9.95 2.82
N ALA A 210 -12.39 8.70 2.45
CA ALA A 210 -13.11 8.33 1.24
C ALA A 210 -14.58 8.73 1.26
N ARG A 211 -15.20 8.73 0.07
CA ARG A 211 -16.66 8.68 -0.03
C ARG A 211 -17.19 7.29 0.31
N HIS A 212 -16.49 6.25 -0.13
CA HIS A 212 -16.78 4.85 0.16
C HIS A 212 -15.50 4.13 0.60
N GLY A 213 -15.42 3.75 1.88
CA GLY A 213 -14.39 2.85 2.39
C GLY A 213 -14.72 1.41 1.98
N MET A 214 -13.73 0.66 1.55
CA MET A 214 -13.85 -0.70 1.01
C MET A 214 -12.87 -1.61 1.76
N ILE A 215 -13.39 -2.58 2.50
CA ILE A 215 -12.55 -3.44 3.33
C ILE A 215 -12.21 -4.72 2.59
N VAL A 216 -10.92 -5.02 2.54
CA VAL A 216 -10.39 -6.28 2.02
C VAL A 216 -9.85 -7.11 3.18
N GLN A 217 -10.19 -8.38 3.24
CA GLN A 217 -9.69 -9.30 4.27
C GLN A 217 -9.19 -10.59 3.64
N GLN A 218 -8.39 -11.34 4.39
CA GLN A 218 -7.92 -12.66 4.03
C GLN A 218 -8.62 -13.72 4.88
N HIS A 219 -9.12 -14.79 4.25
CA HIS A 219 -9.73 -15.90 4.98
C HIS A 219 -8.73 -16.49 5.99
N GLY A 220 -9.18 -16.67 7.25
CA GLY A 220 -8.31 -17.14 8.33
C GLY A 220 -7.48 -16.04 9.02
N HIS A 221 -7.45 -14.81 8.49
CA HIS A 221 -6.70 -13.66 9.05
C HIS A 221 -7.59 -12.42 9.14
N LEU A 222 -8.80 -12.57 9.70
CA LEU A 222 -9.75 -11.48 9.83
C LEU A 222 -9.31 -10.49 10.92
N LYS A 223 -9.24 -9.21 10.61
CA LYS A 223 -8.84 -8.13 11.52
C LYS A 223 -10.06 -7.54 12.19
N GLY A 224 -10.45 -8.12 13.35
CA GLY A 224 -11.74 -7.89 14.03
C GLY A 224 -12.01 -6.42 14.39
N GLU A 225 -11.00 -5.64 14.79
CA GLU A 225 -11.17 -4.22 15.12
C GLU A 225 -11.66 -3.42 13.90
N LEU A 226 -11.01 -3.58 12.75
CA LEU A 226 -11.44 -2.91 11.52
C LEU A 226 -12.82 -3.38 11.06
N LEU A 227 -13.16 -4.66 11.25
CA LEU A 227 -14.47 -5.19 10.92
C LEU A 227 -15.56 -4.59 11.81
N GLY A 228 -15.28 -4.28 13.09
CA GLY A 228 -16.18 -3.54 13.97
C GLY A 228 -16.51 -2.17 13.40
N HIS A 229 -15.50 -1.42 13.00
CA HIS A 229 -15.68 -0.11 12.35
C HIS A 229 -16.35 -0.20 10.98
N ALA A 230 -16.10 -1.27 10.22
CA ALA A 230 -16.76 -1.49 8.93
C ALA A 230 -18.29 -1.65 9.13
N ALA A 231 -18.71 -2.41 10.14
CA ALA A 231 -20.12 -2.59 10.46
C ALA A 231 -20.80 -1.27 10.89
N GLU A 232 -20.14 -0.46 11.74
CA GLU A 232 -20.64 0.84 12.19
C GLU A 232 -20.79 1.86 11.04
N ARG A 233 -19.96 1.77 10.02
CA ARG A 233 -19.89 2.73 8.91
C ARG A 233 -20.49 2.22 7.61
N GLU A 234 -21.09 1.02 7.64
CA GLU A 234 -21.64 0.36 6.45
C GLU A 234 -20.61 0.21 5.32
N TRP A 235 -19.34 0.00 5.66
CA TRP A 235 -18.31 -0.28 4.69
C TRP A 235 -18.40 -1.74 4.22
N PRO A 236 -18.51 -2.00 2.91
CA PRO A 236 -18.57 -3.36 2.42
C PRO A 236 -17.24 -4.08 2.64
N VAL A 237 -17.34 -5.37 2.94
CA VAL A 237 -16.21 -6.26 3.19
C VAL A 237 -16.15 -7.33 2.12
N HIS A 238 -14.97 -7.53 1.55
CA HIS A 238 -14.67 -8.70 0.71
C HIS A 238 -13.56 -9.52 1.36
N VAL A 239 -13.73 -10.83 1.39
CA VAL A 239 -12.79 -11.80 1.97
C VAL A 239 -12.31 -12.73 0.86
N PHE A 240 -10.98 -12.74 0.63
CA PHE A 240 -10.32 -13.65 -0.31
C PHE A 240 -10.04 -15.01 0.30
#